data_3e83df4a99033178e67174223116efb5
#
_entry.id   3e83df4a99033178e67174223116efb5
#
_cell.length_a   1.000
_cell.length_b   1.000
_cell.length_c   1.000
_cell.angle_alpha   90.00
_cell.angle_beta   90.00
_cell.angle_gamma   90.00
#
_symmetry.space_group_name_H-M   'P 1'
#
loop_
_entity.id
_entity.type
_entity.pdbx_description
1 polymer ?
#
loop_
_entity_poly.entity_id
_entity_poly.type
_entity_poly.pdbx_seq_one_letter_code
_entity_poly.pdbx_strand_id
1 'polypeptide(L)'
;MPARPNLTGRLFYDFVYWSSFTFFGLGFSYRRRGWANVPTEGPLLLVANHQSMFDPVLVGLASRRYLSYLARKNLFEQPGLAPVIRKLNAIPIDRGLGKDGIQAVLHALGEGQAVLVFPEGERTYDGAFQPLKPGISLLIKRIQCPIVPVGIAGAFAAWSRHVKLPTFSPLLLQPGPSTIAVVVGKPIDSARYARMDRDEMLADLQRAMAAEQVEAERLRRK
;
A
#
# COMPACT_ATOMS: atom_id res chain seq x y z
N MET A 1 8.03 11.44 -18.47
CA MET A 1 8.43 11.56 -17.05
C MET A 1 7.20 11.95 -16.28
N PRO A 2 6.85 11.30 -15.18
CA PRO A 2 5.73 11.75 -14.36
C PRO A 2 6.01 13.19 -13.97
N ALA A 3 4.99 14.04 -14.10
CA ALA A 3 5.11 15.43 -13.68
C ALA A 3 5.47 15.44 -12.20
N ARG A 4 6.74 15.74 -11.87
CA ARG A 4 7.12 16.01 -10.49
C ARG A 4 6.16 17.10 -9.98
N PRO A 5 5.53 16.92 -8.83
CA PRO A 5 4.65 17.95 -8.33
C PRO A 5 5.41 19.28 -8.31
N ASN A 6 4.74 20.36 -8.67
CA ASN A 6 5.29 21.70 -8.53
C ASN A 6 5.74 21.94 -7.07
N LEU A 7 6.50 22.99 -6.81
CA LEU A 7 7.07 23.27 -5.49
C LEU A 7 6.01 23.21 -4.37
N THR A 8 4.83 23.79 -4.60
CA THR A 8 3.69 23.77 -3.66
C THR A 8 3.18 22.35 -3.41
N GLY A 9 3.12 21.50 -4.42
CA GLY A 9 2.73 20.10 -4.29
C GLY A 9 3.74 19.28 -3.50
N ARG A 10 5.03 19.54 -3.68
CA ARG A 10 6.11 18.90 -2.89
C ARG A 10 6.04 19.31 -1.43
N LEU A 11 5.96 20.59 -1.14
CA LEU A 11 5.85 21.10 0.24
C LEU A 11 4.61 20.54 0.94
N PHE A 12 3.47 20.44 0.23
CA PHE A 12 2.25 19.83 0.77
C PHE A 12 2.46 18.35 1.09
N TYR A 13 3.07 17.60 0.17
CA TYR A 13 3.35 16.18 0.38
C TYR A 13 4.32 15.97 1.55
N ASP A 14 5.40 16.74 1.61
CA ASP A 14 6.37 16.67 2.69
C ASP A 14 5.72 17.00 4.05
N PHE A 15 4.85 17.99 4.09
CA PHE A 15 4.06 18.30 5.29
C PHE A 15 3.16 17.13 5.70
N VAL A 16 2.40 16.55 4.76
CA VAL A 16 1.54 15.38 5.02
C VAL A 16 2.38 14.19 5.44
N TYR A 17 3.51 13.95 4.77
CA TYR A 17 4.42 12.86 5.11
C TYR A 17 4.93 12.96 6.56
N TRP A 18 5.51 14.10 6.94
CA TRP A 18 6.08 14.27 8.28
C TRP A 18 5.01 14.33 9.38
N SER A 19 3.88 14.97 9.12
CA SER A 19 2.73 14.98 10.05
C SER A 19 2.19 13.57 10.27
N SER A 20 2.01 12.80 9.20
CA SER A 20 1.57 11.40 9.29
C SER A 20 2.63 10.53 9.97
N PHE A 21 3.91 10.70 9.66
CA PHE A 21 4.99 9.95 10.29
C PHE A 21 5.03 10.19 11.81
N THR A 22 4.88 11.44 12.24
CA THR A 22 4.80 11.82 13.66
C THR A 22 3.55 11.23 14.31
N PHE A 23 2.39 11.36 13.66
CA PHE A 23 1.12 10.83 14.17
C PHE A 23 1.18 9.31 14.38
N PHE A 24 1.61 8.56 13.36
CA PHE A 24 1.71 7.11 13.47
C PHE A 24 2.87 6.67 14.38
N GLY A 25 3.96 7.41 14.41
CA GLY A 25 5.08 7.17 15.33
C GLY A 25 4.67 7.29 16.79
N LEU A 26 4.06 8.41 17.16
CA LEU A 26 3.66 8.68 18.54
C LEU A 26 2.40 7.89 18.95
N GLY A 27 1.41 7.79 18.07
CA GLY A 27 0.11 7.21 18.39
C GLY A 27 0.03 5.69 18.26
N PHE A 28 0.85 5.09 17.40
CA PHE A 28 0.77 3.65 17.06
C PHE A 28 2.13 2.96 17.10
N SER A 29 3.16 3.59 17.67
CA SER A 29 4.54 3.06 17.70
C SER A 29 5.01 2.56 16.32
N TYR A 30 4.70 3.31 15.27
CA TYR A 30 4.91 2.91 13.88
C TYR A 30 6.36 2.54 13.59
N ARG A 31 6.54 1.37 13.01
CA ARG A 31 7.85 0.81 12.65
C ARG A 31 7.89 0.44 11.18
N ARG A 32 9.04 0.62 10.54
CA ARG A 32 9.22 0.25 9.14
C ARG A 32 10.59 -0.37 8.90
N ARG A 33 10.63 -1.28 7.91
CA ARG A 33 11.87 -1.90 7.43
C ARG A 33 11.83 -2.08 5.92
N GLY A 34 12.99 -2.18 5.27
CA GLY A 34 13.12 -2.51 3.87
C GLY A 34 12.87 -1.35 2.90
N TRP A 35 12.75 -0.10 3.37
CA TRP A 35 12.54 1.07 2.50
C TRP A 35 13.64 1.22 1.43
N ALA A 36 14.86 0.74 1.67
CA ALA A 36 15.96 0.75 0.71
C ALA A 36 15.73 -0.22 -0.48
N ASN A 37 14.78 -1.16 -0.36
CA ASN A 37 14.39 -2.06 -1.44
C ASN A 37 13.51 -1.37 -2.49
N VAL A 38 12.98 -0.17 -2.19
CA VAL A 38 12.11 0.55 -3.12
C VAL A 38 12.96 1.28 -4.16
N PRO A 39 12.86 0.97 -5.46
CA PRO A 39 13.50 1.73 -6.51
C PRO A 39 13.12 3.22 -6.42
N THR A 40 14.10 4.10 -6.46
CA THR A 40 13.90 5.55 -6.28
C THR A 40 13.20 6.20 -7.47
N GLU A 41 13.34 5.62 -8.67
CA GLU A 41 12.84 6.15 -9.93
C GLU A 41 12.18 5.05 -10.77
N GLY A 42 11.48 5.46 -11.81
CA GLY A 42 10.82 4.57 -12.77
C GLY A 42 9.50 3.96 -12.25
N PRO A 43 8.78 3.24 -13.14
CA PRO A 43 7.54 2.59 -12.79
C PRO A 43 7.78 1.47 -11.78
N LEU A 44 6.85 1.31 -10.84
CA LEU A 44 6.93 0.34 -9.76
C LEU A 44 5.53 -0.09 -9.34
N LEU A 45 5.30 -1.39 -9.21
CA LEU A 45 4.08 -1.92 -8.62
C LEU A 45 4.37 -2.40 -7.19
N LEU A 46 3.81 -1.70 -6.18
CA LEU A 46 3.78 -2.19 -4.81
C LEU A 46 2.50 -3.01 -4.59
N VAL A 47 2.64 -4.17 -3.97
CA VAL A 47 1.52 -5.05 -3.64
C VAL A 47 1.50 -5.30 -2.13
N ALA A 48 0.41 -4.94 -1.45
CA ALA A 48 0.31 -5.01 0.00
C ALA A 48 -0.98 -5.73 0.43
N ASN A 49 -0.95 -6.37 1.61
CA ASN A 49 -2.16 -6.84 2.27
C ASN A 49 -2.99 -5.65 2.80
N HIS A 50 -4.30 -5.83 2.94
CA HIS A 50 -5.22 -4.74 3.24
C HIS A 50 -5.99 -4.93 4.56
N GLN A 51 -5.52 -4.26 5.62
CA GLN A 51 -6.05 -4.38 6.97
C GLN A 51 -6.92 -3.18 7.40
N SER A 52 -6.59 -1.97 6.95
CA SER A 52 -7.12 -0.73 7.51
C SER A 52 -7.27 0.38 6.46
N MET A 53 -8.03 1.41 6.79
CA MET A 53 -8.00 2.67 6.04
C MET A 53 -6.64 3.38 6.12
N PHE A 54 -5.83 3.05 7.10
CA PHE A 54 -4.48 3.60 7.27
C PHE A 54 -3.48 3.07 6.24
N ASP A 55 -3.72 1.90 5.66
CA ASP A 55 -2.72 1.17 4.86
C ASP A 55 -2.08 1.98 3.72
N PRO A 56 -2.82 2.77 2.91
CA PRO A 56 -2.19 3.56 1.85
C PRO A 56 -1.16 4.55 2.39
N VAL A 57 -1.48 5.20 3.52
CA VAL A 57 -0.57 6.14 4.18
C VAL A 57 0.62 5.41 4.78
N LEU A 58 0.39 4.29 5.46
CA LEU A 58 1.45 3.48 6.08
C LEU A 58 2.47 2.97 5.06
N VAL A 59 2.00 2.48 3.89
CA VAL A 59 2.88 2.06 2.80
C VAL A 59 3.60 3.25 2.18
N GLY A 60 2.92 4.39 2.01
CA GLY A 60 3.54 5.63 1.57
C GLY A 60 4.71 6.06 2.48
N LEU A 61 4.50 6.00 3.80
CA LEU A 61 5.54 6.28 4.79
C LEU A 61 6.70 5.28 4.73
N ALA A 62 6.41 4.00 4.49
CA ALA A 62 7.43 2.95 4.39
C ALA A 62 8.23 3.02 3.09
N SER A 63 7.59 3.34 1.97
CA SER A 63 8.23 3.36 0.65
C SER A 63 9.10 4.60 0.40
N ARG A 64 8.83 5.71 1.09
CA ARG A 64 9.50 7.01 0.89
C ARG A 64 9.41 7.52 -0.56
N ARG A 65 8.36 7.11 -1.29
CA ARG A 65 8.06 7.54 -2.67
C ARG A 65 6.65 8.12 -2.77
N TYR A 66 6.47 9.01 -3.72
CA TYR A 66 5.12 9.42 -4.14
C TYR A 66 4.43 8.21 -4.76
N LEU A 67 3.35 7.76 -4.13
CA LEU A 67 2.56 6.62 -4.61
C LEU A 67 1.26 7.11 -5.21
N SER A 68 0.86 6.48 -6.30
CA SER A 68 -0.52 6.47 -6.76
C SER A 68 -1.22 5.25 -6.19
N TYR A 69 -2.47 5.35 -5.81
CA TYR A 69 -3.24 4.24 -5.27
C TYR A 69 -4.70 4.31 -5.68
N LEU A 70 -5.32 3.16 -5.81
CA LEU A 70 -6.72 3.07 -6.22
C LEU A 70 -7.64 3.43 -5.05
N ALA A 71 -8.57 4.34 -5.27
CA ALA A 71 -9.54 4.76 -4.27
C ALA A 71 -10.96 4.76 -4.88
N ARG A 72 -11.95 4.37 -4.09
CA ARG A 72 -13.34 4.33 -4.56
C ARG A 72 -13.84 5.73 -4.92
N LYS A 73 -14.58 5.88 -6.02
CA LYS A 73 -15.14 7.15 -6.51
C LYS A 73 -15.91 7.92 -5.44
N ASN A 74 -16.67 7.24 -4.58
CA ASN A 74 -17.43 7.88 -3.51
C ASN A 74 -16.57 8.63 -2.48
N LEU A 75 -15.27 8.30 -2.35
CA LEU A 75 -14.35 9.04 -1.49
C LEU A 75 -14.01 10.41 -2.08
N PHE A 76 -14.10 10.55 -3.40
CA PHE A 76 -13.86 11.82 -4.10
C PHE A 76 -15.08 12.77 -4.08
N GLU A 77 -16.20 12.32 -3.53
CA GLU A 77 -17.41 13.11 -3.33
C GLU A 77 -17.49 13.68 -1.90
N GLN A 78 -16.62 13.20 -0.99
CA GLN A 78 -16.61 13.65 0.41
C GLN A 78 -15.92 15.00 0.55
N PRO A 79 -16.61 16.05 1.05
CA PRO A 79 -16.01 17.36 1.31
C PRO A 79 -14.84 17.22 2.29
N GLY A 80 -13.74 17.92 2.01
CA GLY A 80 -12.51 17.86 2.83
C GLY A 80 -11.59 16.68 2.53
N LEU A 81 -12.09 15.48 2.29
CA LEU A 81 -11.28 14.31 1.93
C LEU A 81 -10.86 14.34 0.45
N ALA A 82 -11.78 14.69 -0.44
CA ALA A 82 -11.55 14.70 -1.89
C ALA A 82 -10.32 15.51 -2.33
N PRO A 83 -10.10 16.77 -1.88
CA PRO A 83 -8.93 17.53 -2.27
C PRO A 83 -7.62 16.92 -1.73
N VAL A 84 -7.66 16.30 -0.55
CA VAL A 84 -6.49 15.64 0.04
C VAL A 84 -6.07 14.42 -0.77
N ILE A 85 -7.00 13.49 -1.02
CA ILE A 85 -6.68 12.25 -1.76
C ILE A 85 -6.28 12.52 -3.20
N ARG A 86 -6.87 13.55 -3.87
CA ARG A 86 -6.43 13.99 -5.20
C ARG A 86 -4.98 14.48 -5.18
N LYS A 87 -4.60 15.29 -4.20
CA LYS A 87 -3.22 15.77 -4.03
C LYS A 87 -2.24 14.66 -3.66
N LEU A 88 -2.74 13.56 -3.09
CA LEU A 88 -1.97 12.35 -2.77
C LEU A 88 -2.00 11.31 -3.92
N ASN A 89 -2.33 11.71 -5.15
CA ASN A 89 -2.36 10.85 -6.33
C ASN A 89 -3.31 9.64 -6.24
N ALA A 90 -4.44 9.77 -5.53
CA ALA A 90 -5.47 8.75 -5.57
C ALA A 90 -6.13 8.69 -6.95
N ILE A 91 -6.26 7.49 -7.48
CA ILE A 91 -6.88 7.20 -8.78
C ILE A 91 -8.31 6.72 -8.50
N PRO A 92 -9.35 7.42 -8.99
CA PRO A 92 -10.74 7.04 -8.75
C PRO A 92 -11.10 5.78 -9.53
N ILE A 93 -11.68 4.78 -8.84
CA ILE A 93 -12.20 3.55 -9.43
C ILE A 93 -13.56 3.19 -8.85
N ASP A 94 -14.37 2.45 -9.60
CA ASP A 94 -15.67 1.98 -9.12
C ASP A 94 -15.51 0.82 -8.13
N ARG A 95 -14.80 -0.25 -8.52
CA ARG A 95 -14.54 -1.41 -7.67
C ARG A 95 -13.19 -2.06 -7.99
N GLY A 96 -12.32 -2.16 -7.01
CA GLY A 96 -11.11 -3.00 -6.99
C GLY A 96 -10.31 -3.07 -8.31
N LEU A 97 -9.61 -4.18 -8.55
CA LEU A 97 -8.88 -4.47 -9.79
C LEU A 97 -9.82 -5.08 -10.87
N GLY A 98 -10.94 -4.41 -11.15
CA GLY A 98 -11.71 -4.68 -12.36
C GLY A 98 -11.02 -4.13 -13.61
N LYS A 99 -11.68 -4.23 -14.78
CA LYS A 99 -11.13 -3.77 -16.06
C LYS A 99 -10.61 -2.33 -16.00
N ASP A 100 -11.42 -1.42 -15.44
CA ASP A 100 -11.07 0.00 -15.34
C ASP A 100 -9.91 0.24 -14.37
N GLY A 101 -9.90 -0.48 -13.23
CA GLY A 101 -8.79 -0.41 -12.27
C GLY A 101 -7.47 -0.90 -12.87
N ILE A 102 -7.49 -2.00 -13.63
CA ILE A 102 -6.31 -2.49 -14.36
C ILE A 102 -5.81 -1.46 -15.36
N GLN A 103 -6.69 -0.88 -16.17
CA GLN A 103 -6.31 0.15 -17.13
C GLN A 103 -5.73 1.40 -16.46
N ALA A 104 -6.32 1.84 -15.36
CA ALA A 104 -5.83 2.98 -14.59
C ALA A 104 -4.42 2.74 -14.02
N VAL A 105 -4.17 1.54 -13.49
CA VAL A 105 -2.82 1.15 -13.02
C VAL A 105 -1.83 1.09 -14.17
N LEU A 106 -2.19 0.45 -15.29
CA LEU A 106 -1.31 0.38 -16.47
C LEU A 106 -0.97 1.76 -17.02
N HIS A 107 -1.93 2.67 -17.06
CA HIS A 107 -1.69 4.06 -17.46
C HIS A 107 -0.72 4.74 -16.50
N ALA A 108 -0.94 4.68 -15.19
CA ALA A 108 -0.07 5.29 -14.20
C ALA A 108 1.37 4.71 -14.24
N LEU A 109 1.51 3.40 -14.41
CA LEU A 109 2.82 2.75 -14.59
C LEU A 109 3.48 3.20 -15.90
N GLY A 110 2.71 3.35 -17.00
CA GLY A 110 3.21 3.89 -18.28
C GLY A 110 3.74 5.32 -18.15
N GLU A 111 3.16 6.11 -17.27
CA GLU A 111 3.65 7.45 -16.88
C GLU A 111 4.87 7.40 -15.94
N GLY A 112 5.42 6.23 -15.64
CA GLY A 112 6.58 6.08 -14.76
C GLY A 112 6.27 6.21 -13.27
N GLN A 113 5.01 6.12 -12.88
CA GLN A 113 4.60 6.26 -11.46
C GLN A 113 4.84 4.97 -10.65
N ALA A 114 5.00 5.12 -9.34
CA ALA A 114 4.92 4.02 -8.40
C ALA A 114 3.46 3.85 -7.95
N VAL A 115 2.89 2.67 -8.19
CA VAL A 115 1.47 2.39 -7.92
C VAL A 115 1.35 1.35 -6.82
N LEU A 116 0.53 1.65 -5.80
CA LEU A 116 0.15 0.72 -4.75
C LEU A 116 -1.18 0.07 -5.07
N VAL A 117 -1.22 -1.25 -5.01
CA VAL A 117 -2.45 -2.03 -5.11
C VAL A 117 -2.59 -2.98 -3.92
N PHE A 118 -3.83 -3.22 -3.54
CA PHE A 118 -4.23 -4.24 -2.58
C PHE A 118 -4.93 -5.37 -3.35
N PRO A 119 -4.22 -6.46 -3.68
CA PRO A 119 -4.75 -7.48 -4.58
C PRO A 119 -5.87 -8.31 -3.96
N GLU A 120 -6.11 -8.21 -2.66
CA GLU A 120 -7.29 -8.75 -1.96
C GLU A 120 -8.60 -8.06 -2.41
N GLY A 121 -8.51 -6.84 -2.95
CA GLY A 121 -9.63 -6.07 -3.49
C GLY A 121 -10.49 -5.35 -2.45
N GLU A 122 -10.38 -5.71 -1.18
CA GLU A 122 -11.04 -5.06 -0.05
C GLU A 122 -10.27 -5.31 1.25
N ARG A 123 -10.57 -4.53 2.29
CA ARG A 123 -9.99 -4.71 3.61
C ARG A 123 -10.46 -6.02 4.24
N THR A 124 -9.55 -6.73 4.91
CA THR A 124 -9.88 -7.96 5.64
C THR A 124 -11.02 -7.77 6.63
N TYR A 125 -11.77 -8.83 6.88
CA TYR A 125 -12.86 -8.85 7.86
C TYR A 125 -12.39 -9.27 9.25
N ASP A 126 -11.38 -10.12 9.34
CA ASP A 126 -10.93 -10.80 10.55
C ASP A 126 -9.45 -10.54 10.89
N GLY A 127 -8.75 -9.74 10.08
CA GLY A 127 -7.32 -9.47 10.20
C GLY A 127 -6.43 -10.48 9.47
N ALA A 128 -7.00 -11.60 9.00
CA ALA A 128 -6.26 -12.59 8.23
C ALA A 128 -6.00 -12.11 6.79
N PHE A 129 -4.96 -12.67 6.18
CA PHE A 129 -4.65 -12.45 4.78
C PHE A 129 -5.74 -13.07 3.89
N GLN A 130 -6.34 -12.28 3.02
CA GLN A 130 -7.41 -12.74 2.15
C GLN A 130 -6.87 -13.26 0.82
N PRO A 131 -7.60 -14.16 0.12
CA PRO A 131 -7.22 -14.63 -1.20
C PRO A 131 -7.08 -13.49 -2.21
N LEU A 132 -6.04 -13.56 -3.05
CA LEU A 132 -5.80 -12.57 -4.08
C LEU A 132 -6.87 -12.68 -5.18
N LYS A 133 -7.38 -11.54 -5.61
CA LYS A 133 -8.35 -11.47 -6.72
C LYS A 133 -7.65 -11.75 -8.06
N PRO A 134 -8.29 -12.47 -8.99
CA PRO A 134 -7.69 -12.82 -10.29
C PRO A 134 -7.22 -11.63 -11.13
N GLY A 135 -7.78 -10.44 -10.91
CA GLY A 135 -7.40 -9.23 -11.63
C GLY A 135 -5.93 -8.86 -11.50
N ILE A 136 -5.26 -9.21 -10.39
CA ILE A 136 -3.84 -8.93 -10.22
C ILE A 136 -2.97 -9.72 -11.21
N SER A 137 -3.34 -10.96 -11.56
CA SER A 137 -2.59 -11.73 -12.54
C SER A 137 -2.68 -11.15 -13.95
N LEU A 138 -3.84 -10.57 -14.31
CA LEU A 138 -4.02 -9.89 -15.59
C LEU A 138 -3.20 -8.60 -15.65
N LEU A 139 -3.05 -7.90 -14.53
CA LEU A 139 -2.20 -6.73 -14.43
C LEU A 139 -0.72 -7.12 -14.58
N ILE A 140 -0.24 -8.09 -13.80
CA ILE A 140 1.16 -8.51 -13.77
C ILE A 140 1.64 -9.00 -15.14
N LYS A 141 0.81 -9.72 -15.89
CA LYS A 141 1.14 -10.19 -17.25
C LYS A 141 1.30 -9.05 -18.28
N ARG A 142 0.91 -7.82 -17.94
CA ARG A 142 0.95 -6.67 -18.86
C ARG A 142 1.98 -5.62 -18.48
N ILE A 143 2.64 -5.76 -17.35
CA ILE A 143 3.64 -4.80 -16.87
C ILE A 143 5.06 -5.29 -17.14
N GLN A 144 5.99 -4.34 -17.29
CA GLN A 144 7.42 -4.58 -17.42
C GLN A 144 8.18 -3.75 -16.38
N CYS A 145 7.71 -3.77 -15.14
CA CYS A 145 8.33 -3.04 -14.05
C CYS A 145 8.48 -3.96 -12.82
N PRO A 146 9.38 -3.60 -11.88
CA PRO A 146 9.53 -4.35 -10.64
C PRO A 146 8.22 -4.41 -9.85
N ILE A 147 8.01 -5.55 -9.16
CA ILE A 147 6.91 -5.76 -8.22
C ILE A 147 7.52 -5.85 -6.83
N VAL A 148 7.05 -5.03 -5.89
CA VAL A 148 7.56 -5.02 -4.52
C VAL A 148 6.46 -5.48 -3.57
N PRO A 149 6.62 -6.66 -2.93
CA PRO A 149 5.71 -7.13 -1.91
C PRO A 149 5.87 -6.31 -0.63
N VAL A 150 4.77 -6.00 0.03
CA VAL A 150 4.74 -5.23 1.28
C VAL A 150 3.84 -5.94 2.28
N GLY A 151 4.36 -6.14 3.49
CA GLY A 151 3.62 -6.69 4.61
C GLY A 151 3.24 -5.61 5.63
N ILE A 152 1.96 -5.59 6.02
CA ILE A 152 1.41 -4.70 7.04
C ILE A 152 0.92 -5.55 8.20
N ALA A 153 1.28 -5.17 9.44
CA ALA A 153 0.81 -5.82 10.66
C ALA A 153 0.36 -4.78 11.70
N GLY A 154 -0.64 -5.16 12.51
CA GLY A 154 -1.20 -4.33 13.58
C GLY A 154 -2.23 -3.28 13.13
N ALA A 155 -2.33 -2.98 11.84
CA ALA A 155 -3.26 -1.97 11.33
C ALA A 155 -4.74 -2.39 11.50
N PHE A 156 -5.04 -3.69 11.46
CA PHE A 156 -6.38 -4.19 11.74
C PHE A 156 -6.81 -3.91 13.19
N ALA A 157 -5.94 -4.21 14.16
CA ALA A 157 -6.23 -3.92 15.57
C ALA A 157 -6.26 -2.42 15.84
N ALA A 158 -5.46 -1.63 15.12
CA ALA A 158 -5.44 -0.18 15.25
C ALA A 158 -6.73 0.46 14.73
N TRP A 159 -7.22 0.07 13.56
CA TRP A 159 -8.47 0.60 13.02
C TRP A 159 -9.07 -0.31 11.95
N SER A 160 -9.82 -1.32 12.40
CA SER A 160 -10.53 -2.23 11.49
C SER A 160 -11.77 -1.57 10.87
N ARG A 161 -12.38 -2.27 9.92
CA ARG A 161 -13.65 -1.84 9.31
C ARG A 161 -14.85 -1.88 10.27
N HIS A 162 -14.70 -2.54 11.43
CA HIS A 162 -15.79 -2.79 12.40
C HIS A 162 -15.85 -1.73 13.49
N VAL A 163 -14.81 -0.91 13.66
CA VAL A 163 -14.75 0.10 14.72
C VAL A 163 -14.77 1.51 14.16
N LYS A 164 -15.45 2.42 14.87
CA LYS A 164 -15.58 3.82 14.44
C LYS A 164 -14.33 4.65 14.73
N LEU A 165 -13.64 4.37 15.82
CA LEU A 165 -12.47 5.11 16.27
C LEU A 165 -11.24 4.20 16.36
N PRO A 166 -10.05 4.73 16.06
CA PRO A 166 -8.82 3.95 16.17
C PRO A 166 -8.46 3.66 17.62
N THR A 167 -7.82 2.50 17.84
CA THR A 167 -7.23 2.10 19.12
C THR A 167 -5.74 2.41 19.08
N PHE A 168 -5.29 3.30 19.94
CA PHE A 168 -3.89 3.74 19.99
C PHE A 168 -2.98 2.72 20.69
N SER A 169 -1.69 2.73 20.30
CA SER A 169 -0.58 2.03 20.96
C SER A 169 0.60 3.02 21.05
N PRO A 170 0.57 3.94 22.04
CA PRO A 170 1.52 5.04 22.13
C PRO A 170 2.96 4.58 22.26
N LEU A 171 3.90 5.32 21.65
CA LEU A 171 5.33 4.99 21.57
C LEU A 171 6.00 4.78 22.94
N LEU A 172 5.54 5.48 23.96
CA LEU A 172 6.12 5.41 25.31
C LEU A 172 5.59 4.25 26.15
N LEU A 173 4.67 3.44 25.62
CA LEU A 173 4.14 2.26 26.29
C LEU A 173 4.67 0.98 25.63
N GLN A 174 4.49 -0.15 26.31
CA GLN A 174 4.84 -1.44 25.73
C GLN A 174 4.05 -1.68 24.43
N PRO A 175 4.68 -2.31 23.40
CA PRO A 175 4.01 -2.63 22.16
C PRO A 175 2.73 -3.42 22.39
N GLY A 176 1.60 -2.88 21.97
CA GLY A 176 0.28 -3.49 22.07
C GLY A 176 -0.19 -4.10 20.73
N PRO A 177 -1.42 -4.65 20.71
CA PRO A 177 -2.02 -5.19 19.48
C PRO A 177 -2.09 -4.17 18.34
N SER A 178 -2.27 -2.88 18.67
CA SER A 178 -2.39 -1.76 17.72
C SER A 178 -1.06 -1.10 17.36
N THR A 179 0.08 -1.64 17.83
CA THR A 179 1.40 -1.24 17.31
C THR A 179 1.49 -1.64 15.85
N ILE A 180 1.84 -0.69 14.98
CA ILE A 180 1.83 -0.89 13.53
C ILE A 180 3.25 -1.09 13.01
N ALA A 181 3.44 -2.07 12.16
CA ALA A 181 4.68 -2.22 11.41
C ALA A 181 4.42 -2.48 9.93
N VAL A 182 5.33 -1.98 9.09
CA VAL A 182 5.35 -2.21 7.64
C VAL A 182 6.73 -2.69 7.24
N VAL A 183 6.77 -3.81 6.50
CA VAL A 183 7.99 -4.34 5.91
C VAL A 183 7.87 -4.34 4.40
N VAL A 184 8.87 -3.77 3.74
CA VAL A 184 8.99 -3.71 2.29
C VAL A 184 9.98 -4.76 1.85
N GLY A 185 9.52 -5.73 1.08
CA GLY A 185 10.31 -6.83 0.54
C GLY A 185 11.22 -6.41 -0.61
N LYS A 186 12.01 -7.36 -1.10
CA LYS A 186 12.87 -7.14 -2.26
C LYS A 186 12.04 -7.08 -3.54
N PRO A 187 12.46 -6.27 -4.53
CA PRO A 187 11.82 -6.23 -5.83
C PRO A 187 11.85 -7.60 -6.52
N ILE A 188 10.74 -7.99 -7.10
CA ILE A 188 10.57 -9.17 -7.94
C ILE A 188 10.48 -8.67 -9.39
N ASP A 189 11.27 -9.24 -10.27
CA ASP A 189 11.18 -8.95 -11.70
C ASP A 189 9.85 -9.51 -12.24
N SER A 190 9.05 -8.66 -12.90
CA SER A 190 7.80 -9.09 -13.53
C SER A 190 7.98 -10.19 -14.57
N ALA A 191 9.15 -10.28 -15.22
CA ALA A 191 9.50 -11.35 -16.15
C ALA A 191 9.47 -12.75 -15.51
N ARG A 192 9.68 -12.85 -14.19
CA ARG A 192 9.52 -14.10 -13.44
C ARG A 192 8.13 -14.71 -13.63
N TYR A 193 7.10 -13.88 -13.73
CA TYR A 193 5.71 -14.29 -13.83
C TYR A 193 5.22 -14.51 -15.26
N ALA A 194 6.03 -14.17 -16.26
CA ALA A 194 5.63 -14.26 -17.68
C ALA A 194 5.27 -15.70 -18.12
N ARG A 195 5.97 -16.70 -17.55
CA ARG A 195 5.81 -18.12 -17.88
C ARG A 195 4.93 -18.91 -16.91
N MET A 196 4.54 -18.31 -15.78
CA MET A 196 3.69 -18.95 -14.79
C MET A 196 2.24 -18.97 -15.26
N ASP A 197 1.53 -20.03 -14.94
CA ASP A 197 0.07 -19.99 -15.04
C ASP A 197 -0.52 -19.04 -13.97
N ARG A 198 -1.83 -18.82 -14.03
CA ARG A 198 -2.50 -17.86 -13.15
C ARG A 198 -2.41 -18.27 -11.68
N ASP A 199 -2.64 -19.54 -11.39
CA ASP A 199 -2.79 -20.02 -10.01
C ASP A 199 -1.41 -20.14 -9.34
N GLU A 200 -0.41 -20.57 -10.10
CA GLU A 200 0.99 -20.55 -9.69
C GLU A 200 1.49 -19.15 -9.37
N MET A 201 1.20 -18.18 -10.24
CA MET A 201 1.54 -16.77 -10.04
C MET A 201 0.88 -16.19 -8.78
N LEU A 202 -0.43 -16.43 -8.59
CA LEU A 202 -1.16 -15.94 -7.41
C LEU A 202 -0.61 -16.55 -6.13
N ALA A 203 -0.31 -17.85 -6.14
CA ALA A 203 0.28 -18.53 -4.98
C ALA A 203 1.68 -18.02 -4.65
N ASP A 204 2.54 -17.78 -5.66
CA ASP A 204 3.88 -17.24 -5.46
C ASP A 204 3.85 -15.80 -4.92
N LEU A 205 3.02 -14.95 -5.52
CA LEU A 205 2.83 -13.57 -5.05
C LEU A 205 2.29 -13.52 -3.61
N GLN A 206 1.29 -14.37 -3.31
CA GLN A 206 0.72 -14.44 -1.97
C GLN A 206 1.75 -14.89 -0.95
N ARG A 207 2.60 -15.89 -1.27
CA ARG A 207 3.71 -16.31 -0.39
C ARG A 207 4.70 -15.17 -0.15
N ALA A 208 5.06 -14.42 -1.19
CA ALA A 208 5.98 -13.28 -1.05
C ALA A 208 5.39 -12.20 -0.12
N MET A 209 4.12 -11.84 -0.30
CA MET A 209 3.45 -10.85 0.56
C MET A 209 3.27 -11.36 2.00
N ALA A 210 2.90 -12.63 2.18
CA ALA A 210 2.73 -13.24 3.51
C ALA A 210 4.04 -13.32 4.28
N ALA A 211 5.16 -13.56 3.60
CA ALA A 211 6.50 -13.53 4.23
C ALA A 211 6.80 -12.15 4.83
N GLU A 212 6.50 -11.07 4.08
CA GLU A 212 6.71 -9.71 4.57
C GLU A 212 5.73 -9.35 5.70
N GLN A 213 4.49 -9.86 5.66
CA GLN A 213 3.54 -9.68 6.77
C GLN A 213 4.02 -10.37 8.06
N VAL A 214 4.59 -11.57 7.97
CA VAL A 214 5.19 -12.27 9.11
C VAL A 214 6.36 -11.45 9.68
N GLU A 215 7.21 -10.89 8.84
CA GLU A 215 8.30 -10.02 9.29
C GLU A 215 7.78 -8.71 9.91
N ALA A 216 6.69 -8.15 9.39
CA ALA A 216 6.03 -6.99 9.99
C ALA A 216 5.44 -7.34 11.37
N GLU A 217 4.84 -8.51 11.51
CA GLU A 217 4.34 -9.03 12.79
C GLU A 217 5.47 -9.22 13.83
N ARG A 218 6.64 -9.70 13.42
CA ARG A 218 7.82 -9.76 14.28
C ARG A 218 8.36 -8.38 14.65
N LEU A 219 8.37 -7.46 13.67
CA LEU A 219 8.90 -6.10 13.86
C LEU A 219 8.06 -5.30 14.86
N ARG A 220 6.73 -5.41 14.84
CA ARG A 220 5.86 -4.64 15.73
C ARG A 220 5.93 -5.06 17.19
N ARG A 221 6.40 -6.30 17.47
CA ARG A 221 6.51 -6.85 18.83
C ARG A 221 7.83 -6.50 19.52
N LYS A 222 8.79 -5.94 18.82
CA LYS A 222 10.09 -5.51 19.35
C LYS A 222 10.00 -4.19 20.09
#